data_fb7287ca9cb8ce8fa7be8cd79f61fd06
#
_entry.id   fb7287ca9cb8ce8fa7be8cd79f61fd06
#
_cell.length_a   1.000
_cell.length_b   1.000
_cell.length_c   1.000
_cell.angle_alpha   90.00
_cell.angle_beta   90.00
_cell.angle_gamma   90.00
#
_symmetry.space_group_name_H-M   'P 1'
#
loop_
_entity.id
_entity.type
_entity.pdbx_description
1 polymer ?
#
loop_
_entity_poly.entity_id
_entity_poly.type
_entity_poly.pdbx_seq_one_letter_code
_entity_poly.pdbx_strand_id
1 'polypeptide(L)'
;GDYEYTIDTDTKGAAAQKVVVRGFRFQNNDDAKYETGDNKAAWGGRSLIGNTVQRNKLTVTGGTLESAYGGLNAKGNVTGSTLVLAGGTVKNAYGGFAESTGNATANIVDVRKDTQAAICGGHAAQGEASDNILHLGAVTIGADVCGGVGKKTEGNIINLHGTKIHGTVTGGTAPVAPGGKANVLAIRSAGTEIHDFTGVQNLKFYLPEGATSSMATMLKLGVKDKDIRGLHVDVDFSGAAKRLQQNETFSLMKLAKGGTLTTDEKIAGEITGTQGVSLDYKFSVRKKNADEIIAAVEETSLKNETKSLVETRTTATDVLGGGMSLLADAGIASAVTAAAANVQTGAYTSWAAQGGSSMRVHSGSYVDTHGYTLNVGFARKQTTKDGVLTFGPFVEYGRASYDSYLEDAAATHGDGKVSYVGAGLLARQDKKSGFYLEGSVRGGRIKSDYAGIVAKKATSYDISNPYYAIHLGIGKERTLRAGDSLETYLKYFYSHQSGTSAKLSTGEDYDFDAVNSHRLRLGARYAHDMGENGRFYAGLAWEYEFEGEARAAYQGMTTPSPSLKGTSTMLELGYRFAPKNSRISCDINVSGWQGKREGFAGSIGIHWAF
;
A
#
# COMPACT_ATOMS: atom_id res chain seq x y z
N GLY A 1 27.04 -17.74 8.32
CA GLY A 1 25.77 -18.43 8.06
C GLY A 1 24.97 -18.55 9.33
N ASP A 2 23.64 -18.51 9.22
CA ASP A 2 22.74 -18.63 10.36
C ASP A 2 22.69 -20.10 10.78
N TYR A 3 22.83 -20.38 12.08
CA TYR A 3 22.74 -21.73 12.65
C TYR A 3 21.49 -21.84 13.50
N GLU A 4 20.69 -22.87 13.24
CA GLU A 4 19.48 -23.16 14.01
C GLU A 4 19.68 -24.49 14.75
N TYR A 5 19.45 -24.50 16.07
CA TYR A 5 19.48 -25.68 16.90
C TYR A 5 18.13 -25.92 17.54
N THR A 6 17.64 -27.14 17.47
CA THR A 6 16.41 -27.56 18.14
C THR A 6 16.78 -28.62 19.18
N ILE A 7 16.46 -28.42 20.44
CA ILE A 7 16.53 -29.44 21.48
C ILE A 7 15.15 -30.08 21.57
N ASP A 8 15.09 -31.36 21.24
CA ASP A 8 13.90 -32.20 21.32
C ASP A 8 14.10 -33.30 22.33
N THR A 9 13.07 -33.62 23.13
CA THR A 9 13.08 -34.76 24.03
C THR A 9 12.41 -35.96 23.37
N ASP A 10 13.12 -37.07 23.23
CA ASP A 10 12.50 -38.33 22.88
C ASP A 10 11.60 -38.80 24.04
N THR A 11 10.31 -39.01 23.76
CA THR A 11 9.27 -39.33 24.76
C THR A 11 9.34 -40.78 25.25
N LYS A 12 10.36 -41.56 24.87
CA LYS A 12 10.56 -42.96 25.28
C LYS A 12 11.78 -43.11 26.18
N GLY A 13 11.59 -42.88 27.48
CA GLY A 13 12.51 -43.31 28.51
C GLY A 13 13.52 -42.28 28.97
N ALA A 14 13.91 -42.37 30.22
CA ALA A 14 14.76 -41.44 30.91
C ALA A 14 16.03 -41.02 30.14
N ALA A 15 16.22 -39.71 30.02
CA ALA A 15 17.51 -39.02 29.85
C ALA A 15 18.22 -39.07 28.49
N ALA A 16 17.57 -39.27 27.38
CA ALA A 16 18.20 -38.98 26.08
C ALA A 16 17.66 -37.68 25.50
N GLN A 17 18.37 -36.60 25.73
CA GLN A 17 18.12 -35.33 25.04
C GLN A 17 18.85 -35.36 23.71
N LYS A 18 18.11 -35.20 22.61
CA LYS A 18 18.69 -35.17 21.27
C LYS A 18 18.84 -33.72 20.82
N VAL A 19 20.06 -33.27 20.63
CA VAL A 19 20.35 -32.03 19.94
C VAL A 19 20.29 -32.31 18.45
N VAL A 20 19.28 -31.76 17.75
CA VAL A 20 19.18 -31.86 16.31
C VAL A 20 19.80 -30.60 15.71
N VAL A 21 20.98 -30.76 15.09
CA VAL A 21 21.66 -29.71 14.34
C VAL A 21 21.08 -29.68 12.93
N ARG A 22 20.34 -28.61 12.57
CA ARG A 22 19.90 -28.38 11.21
C ARG A 22 20.62 -27.15 10.63
N GLY A 23 21.56 -27.37 9.72
CA GLY A 23 22.22 -26.32 8.94
C GLY A 23 23.73 -26.46 8.84
N PHE A 24 24.29 -25.99 7.73
CA PHE A 24 25.65 -26.24 7.30
C PHE A 24 26.67 -25.19 7.78
N ARG A 25 27.83 -25.69 8.19
CA ARG A 25 29.17 -25.06 8.39
C ARG A 25 29.30 -23.89 9.33
N PHE A 26 30.02 -24.18 10.38
CA PHE A 26 30.65 -23.24 11.31
C PHE A 26 31.72 -22.38 10.59
N GLN A 27 31.58 -21.06 10.66
CA GLN A 27 32.71 -20.16 10.49
C GLN A 27 33.03 -19.55 11.85
N ASN A 28 34.18 -19.92 12.40
CA ASN A 28 34.81 -19.33 13.57
C ASN A 28 34.22 -19.64 14.95
N ASN A 29 33.60 -20.78 15.17
CA ASN A 29 33.13 -21.11 16.51
C ASN A 29 33.47 -22.52 16.93
N ASP A 30 33.93 -22.62 18.14
CA ASP A 30 34.00 -23.87 18.84
C ASP A 30 32.60 -24.44 19.01
N ASP A 31 32.42 -25.62 18.53
CA ASP A 31 31.33 -26.57 18.69
C ASP A 31 30.07 -26.11 19.39
N ALA A 32 28.95 -26.16 18.68
CA ALA A 32 27.65 -26.22 19.35
C ALA A 32 27.61 -27.54 20.13
N LYS A 33 27.56 -27.45 21.44
CA LYS A 33 27.49 -28.59 22.32
C LYS A 33 26.33 -28.48 23.29
N TYR A 34 25.74 -29.62 23.52
CA TYR A 34 24.94 -29.88 24.70
C TYR A 34 25.85 -30.52 25.75
N GLU A 35 26.08 -29.85 26.85
CA GLU A 35 26.82 -30.39 27.97
C GLU A 35 25.90 -31.18 28.89
N THR A 36 26.16 -32.46 29.04
CA THR A 36 25.50 -33.31 30.04
C THR A 36 26.31 -33.31 31.33
N GLY A 37 25.76 -32.71 32.36
CA GLY A 37 26.38 -32.63 33.70
C GLY A 37 25.45 -31.90 34.66
N ASP A 38 25.93 -31.52 35.82
CA ASP A 38 25.15 -30.82 36.85
C ASP A 38 24.73 -29.39 36.38
N ASN A 39 25.40 -28.81 35.35
CA ASN A 39 25.10 -27.56 34.71
C ASN A 39 24.73 -27.76 33.24
N LYS A 40 23.56 -28.29 32.97
CA LYS A 40 23.05 -28.55 31.62
C LYS A 40 22.80 -27.21 30.88
N ALA A 41 23.61 -26.89 29.88
CA ALA A 41 23.49 -25.68 29.08
C ALA A 41 23.41 -26.00 27.59
N ALA A 42 22.68 -25.15 26.84
CA ALA A 42 22.62 -25.18 25.38
C ALA A 42 22.81 -23.81 24.80
N TRP A 43 23.42 -23.71 23.63
CA TRP A 43 23.65 -22.45 22.92
C TRP A 43 23.53 -22.63 21.41
N GLY A 44 23.02 -21.61 20.73
CA GLY A 44 22.98 -21.56 19.28
C GLY A 44 24.35 -21.35 18.65
N GLY A 45 25.20 -20.56 19.30
CA GLY A 45 26.59 -20.36 18.97
C GLY A 45 27.40 -19.97 20.20
N ARG A 46 28.66 -20.39 20.27
CA ARG A 46 29.59 -20.09 21.38
C ARG A 46 30.97 -19.72 20.88
N SER A 47 31.62 -18.78 21.53
CA SER A 47 33.04 -18.47 21.37
C SER A 47 33.75 -18.42 22.72
N LEU A 48 34.86 -19.14 22.86
CA LEU A 48 35.72 -19.13 24.05
C LEU A 48 36.89 -18.14 23.93
N ILE A 49 37.25 -17.78 22.72
CA ILE A 49 38.45 -16.98 22.40
C ILE A 49 38.16 -15.50 22.06
N GLY A 50 36.91 -15.08 22.10
CA GLY A 50 36.52 -13.68 21.91
C GLY A 50 36.09 -13.28 20.50
N ASN A 51 36.02 -14.21 19.54
CA ASN A 51 35.43 -13.93 18.23
C ASN A 51 33.95 -13.58 18.39
N THR A 52 33.44 -12.64 17.60
CA THR A 52 32.04 -12.25 17.66
C THR A 52 31.11 -13.41 17.35
N VAL A 53 30.17 -13.67 18.26
CA VAL A 53 29.07 -14.62 18.06
C VAL A 53 27.89 -13.86 17.48
N GLN A 54 27.45 -14.24 16.26
CA GLN A 54 26.41 -13.48 15.58
C GLN A 54 25.42 -14.36 14.80
N ARG A 55 24.14 -13.93 14.78
CA ARG A 55 23.07 -14.53 13.98
C ARG A 55 22.87 -16.03 14.21
N ASN A 56 23.12 -16.49 15.42
CA ASN A 56 22.86 -17.86 15.80
C ASN A 56 21.42 -18.00 16.31
N LYS A 57 20.88 -19.22 16.25
CA LYS A 57 19.53 -19.49 16.73
C LYS A 57 19.51 -20.81 17.51
N LEU A 58 18.96 -20.76 18.73
CA LEU A 58 18.62 -21.92 19.53
C LEU A 58 17.10 -21.99 19.67
N THR A 59 16.51 -23.13 19.36
CA THR A 59 15.10 -23.42 19.65
C THR A 59 15.02 -24.58 20.65
N VAL A 60 14.39 -24.31 21.79
CA VAL A 60 14.14 -25.31 22.85
C VAL A 60 12.71 -25.79 22.73
N THR A 61 12.49 -27.04 22.37
CA THR A 61 11.17 -27.66 22.21
C THR A 61 10.84 -28.65 23.34
N GLY A 62 11.85 -29.05 24.10
CA GLY A 62 11.71 -29.99 25.21
C GLY A 62 12.98 -30.09 26.05
N GLY A 63 13.01 -31.01 27.01
CA GLY A 63 14.15 -31.27 27.90
C GLY A 63 14.23 -30.30 29.09
N THR A 64 15.30 -30.50 29.87
CA THR A 64 15.60 -29.68 31.07
C THR A 64 16.98 -29.05 30.93
N LEU A 65 17.06 -27.73 31.01
CA LEU A 65 18.28 -26.95 30.95
C LEU A 65 18.40 -26.02 32.16
N GLU A 66 19.62 -25.92 32.70
CA GLU A 66 19.95 -24.87 33.65
C GLU A 66 20.02 -23.49 32.93
N SER A 67 20.61 -23.47 31.72
CA SER A 67 20.70 -22.24 30.91
C SER A 67 20.58 -22.51 29.41
N ALA A 68 19.89 -21.61 28.72
CA ALA A 68 19.75 -21.57 27.26
C ALA A 68 20.20 -20.22 26.71
N TYR A 69 21.03 -20.26 25.65
CA TYR A 69 21.62 -19.07 25.04
C TYR A 69 21.37 -19.07 23.53
N GLY A 70 20.82 -18.00 22.98
CA GLY A 70 20.85 -17.78 21.54
C GLY A 70 22.30 -17.66 21.04
N GLY A 71 23.11 -16.88 21.75
CA GLY A 71 24.55 -16.79 21.59
C GLY A 71 25.28 -16.63 22.93
N LEU A 72 26.46 -17.24 23.07
CA LEU A 72 27.31 -17.19 24.26
C LEU A 72 28.74 -16.82 23.87
N ASN A 73 29.32 -15.84 24.52
CA ASN A 73 30.71 -15.44 24.26
C ASN A 73 31.45 -15.20 25.57
N ALA A 74 32.55 -15.88 25.75
CA ALA A 74 33.37 -15.76 26.96
C ALA A 74 34.11 -14.43 27.06
N LYS A 75 34.55 -13.85 25.93
CA LYS A 75 35.43 -12.66 25.94
C LYS A 75 35.08 -11.60 24.86
N GLY A 76 34.00 -11.75 24.11
CA GLY A 76 33.67 -10.88 22.98
C GLY A 76 32.19 -10.58 22.84
N ASN A 77 31.82 -10.03 21.69
CA ASN A 77 30.46 -9.59 21.43
C ASN A 77 29.52 -10.74 21.04
N VAL A 78 28.23 -10.58 21.40
CA VAL A 78 27.12 -11.40 20.94
C VAL A 78 26.10 -10.48 20.29
N THR A 79 25.80 -10.68 19.00
CA THR A 79 24.88 -9.80 18.28
C THR A 79 23.94 -10.57 17.35
N GLY A 80 22.66 -10.12 17.31
CA GLY A 80 21.66 -10.66 16.40
C GLY A 80 21.31 -12.14 16.63
N SER A 81 21.67 -12.73 17.76
CA SER A 81 21.37 -14.13 18.09
C SER A 81 19.94 -14.27 18.60
N THR A 82 19.33 -15.44 18.37
CA THR A 82 17.91 -15.69 18.68
C THR A 82 17.77 -16.92 19.58
N LEU A 83 16.99 -16.78 20.66
CA LEU A 83 16.54 -17.89 21.49
C LEU A 83 15.02 -18.03 21.36
N VAL A 84 14.55 -19.23 21.01
CA VAL A 84 13.12 -19.56 20.97
C VAL A 84 12.81 -20.59 22.06
N LEU A 85 11.92 -20.26 22.99
CA LEU A 85 11.39 -21.18 23.99
C LEU A 85 10.00 -21.66 23.55
N ALA A 86 9.96 -22.84 22.92
CA ALA A 86 8.75 -23.48 22.42
C ALA A 86 8.34 -24.72 23.25
N GLY A 87 9.06 -25.01 24.33
CA GLY A 87 8.81 -26.12 25.24
C GLY A 87 10.00 -26.37 26.17
N GLY A 88 9.97 -27.48 26.92
CA GLY A 88 11.01 -27.85 27.87
C GLY A 88 10.97 -27.02 29.18
N THR A 89 11.91 -27.33 30.07
CA THR A 89 12.14 -26.64 31.33
C THR A 89 13.49 -25.94 31.27
N VAL A 90 13.50 -24.64 31.36
CA VAL A 90 14.70 -23.79 31.36
C VAL A 90 14.70 -22.95 32.61
N LYS A 91 15.81 -22.83 33.32
CA LYS A 91 15.91 -21.97 34.49
C LYS A 91 16.37 -20.56 34.11
N ASN A 92 17.37 -20.42 33.25
CA ASN A 92 17.86 -19.13 32.77
C ASN A 92 17.89 -19.11 31.24
N ALA A 93 17.38 -18.05 30.63
CA ALA A 93 17.25 -17.93 29.18
C ALA A 93 17.80 -16.57 28.70
N TYR A 94 18.75 -16.61 27.76
CA TYR A 94 19.42 -15.41 27.25
C TYR A 94 19.37 -15.38 25.71
N GLY A 95 18.96 -14.27 25.15
CA GLY A 95 19.11 -14.03 23.71
C GLY A 95 20.59 -13.96 23.33
N GLY A 96 21.37 -13.15 24.05
CA GLY A 96 22.82 -13.06 23.95
C GLY A 96 23.47 -12.90 25.30
N PHE A 97 24.62 -13.55 25.52
CA PHE A 97 25.36 -13.50 26.77
C PHE A 97 26.86 -13.29 26.50
N ALA A 98 27.37 -12.14 26.89
CA ALA A 98 28.79 -11.80 26.92
C ALA A 98 29.30 -11.96 28.36
N GLU A 99 30.11 -12.99 28.62
CA GLU A 99 30.42 -13.46 29.98
C GLU A 99 31.36 -12.50 30.73
N SER A 100 32.51 -12.16 30.15
CA SER A 100 33.51 -11.34 30.84
C SER A 100 33.67 -9.95 30.24
N THR A 101 33.79 -9.84 28.95
CA THR A 101 33.93 -8.58 28.19
C THR A 101 33.08 -8.64 26.93
N GLY A 102 32.85 -7.49 26.31
CA GLY A 102 32.03 -7.42 25.09
C GLY A 102 30.60 -6.98 25.33
N ASN A 103 29.85 -6.90 24.24
CA ASN A 103 28.49 -6.41 24.21
C ASN A 103 27.50 -7.52 23.82
N ALA A 104 26.25 -7.38 24.26
CA ALA A 104 25.14 -8.26 23.90
C ALA A 104 24.04 -7.44 23.24
N THR A 105 24.08 -7.28 21.90
CA THR A 105 23.25 -6.31 21.18
C THR A 105 22.37 -6.96 20.11
N ALA A 106 21.20 -6.37 19.87
CA ALA A 106 20.25 -6.78 18.84
C ALA A 106 19.85 -8.26 18.89
N ASN A 107 19.90 -8.90 20.08
CA ASN A 107 19.51 -10.27 20.27
C ASN A 107 17.99 -10.40 20.43
N ILE A 108 17.45 -11.57 20.13
CA ILE A 108 16.00 -11.82 20.14
C ILE A 108 15.70 -12.99 21.09
N VAL A 109 14.67 -12.83 21.91
CA VAL A 109 14.05 -13.93 22.66
C VAL A 109 12.59 -14.05 22.29
N ASP A 110 12.15 -15.23 21.92
CA ASP A 110 10.77 -15.54 21.54
C ASP A 110 10.23 -16.67 22.44
N VAL A 111 9.23 -16.34 23.27
CA VAL A 111 8.64 -17.28 24.23
C VAL A 111 7.24 -17.66 23.80
N ARG A 112 7.05 -18.95 23.47
CA ARG A 112 5.82 -19.51 22.89
C ARG A 112 5.09 -20.48 23.80
N LYS A 113 5.69 -20.86 24.94
CA LYS A 113 5.14 -21.79 25.94
C LYS A 113 5.41 -21.28 27.35
N ASP A 114 4.56 -21.68 28.28
CA ASP A 114 4.72 -21.39 29.70
C ASP A 114 6.10 -21.84 30.19
N THR A 115 6.71 -21.01 31.01
CA THR A 115 8.06 -21.26 31.51
C THR A 115 8.28 -20.68 32.91
N GLN A 116 9.16 -21.28 33.69
CA GLN A 116 9.65 -20.75 34.95
C GLN A 116 11.00 -20.01 34.80
N ALA A 117 11.49 -19.87 33.57
CA ALA A 117 12.78 -19.28 33.28
C ALA A 117 12.85 -17.79 33.66
N ALA A 118 13.96 -17.38 34.25
CA ALA A 118 14.39 -16.00 34.21
C ALA A 118 14.88 -15.68 32.78
N ILE A 119 14.36 -14.62 32.16
CA ILE A 119 14.57 -14.31 30.75
C ILE A 119 15.31 -12.99 30.60
N CYS A 120 16.37 -12.97 29.77
CA CYS A 120 17.11 -11.76 29.46
C CYS A 120 17.38 -11.67 27.95
N GLY A 121 17.07 -10.52 27.34
CA GLY A 121 17.37 -10.25 25.94
C GLY A 121 18.86 -10.24 25.65
N GLY A 122 19.62 -9.45 26.42
CA GLY A 122 21.07 -9.36 26.36
C GLY A 122 21.70 -9.23 27.73
N HIS A 123 22.78 -9.96 27.98
CA HIS A 123 23.58 -9.83 29.22
C HIS A 123 25.03 -9.55 28.88
N ALA A 124 25.53 -8.42 29.37
CA ALA A 124 26.91 -7.99 29.18
C ALA A 124 27.35 -7.15 30.40
N ALA A 125 27.63 -7.80 31.53
CA ALA A 125 27.84 -7.16 32.83
C ALA A 125 28.91 -6.03 32.79
N GLN A 126 29.91 -6.14 31.94
CA GLN A 126 30.98 -5.15 31.77
C GLN A 126 30.84 -4.29 30.51
N GLY A 127 29.84 -4.57 29.66
CA GLY A 127 29.62 -3.92 28.37
C GLY A 127 28.22 -3.35 28.19
N GLU A 128 27.83 -3.27 26.93
CA GLU A 128 26.53 -2.78 26.50
C GLU A 128 25.56 -3.94 26.20
N ALA A 129 24.31 -3.84 26.71
CA ALA A 129 23.22 -4.76 26.40
C ALA A 129 22.05 -3.96 25.84
N SER A 130 22.09 -3.65 24.55
CA SER A 130 21.18 -2.71 23.90
C SER A 130 20.53 -3.28 22.65
N ASP A 131 19.45 -2.63 22.23
CA ASP A 131 18.66 -2.98 21.04
C ASP A 131 18.15 -4.44 21.01
N ASN A 132 18.05 -5.11 22.16
CA ASN A 132 17.53 -6.47 22.27
C ASN A 132 16.00 -6.46 22.22
N ILE A 133 15.41 -7.49 21.62
CA ILE A 133 13.95 -7.59 21.42
C ILE A 133 13.44 -8.89 22.04
N LEU A 134 12.43 -8.76 22.90
CA LEU A 134 11.71 -9.90 23.46
C LEU A 134 10.30 -9.95 22.90
N HIS A 135 9.88 -11.10 22.40
CA HIS A 135 8.51 -11.41 22.01
C HIS A 135 7.95 -12.47 22.97
N LEU A 136 7.06 -12.03 23.85
CA LEU A 136 6.45 -12.90 24.84
C LEU A 136 4.99 -13.12 24.47
N GLY A 137 4.68 -14.35 24.07
CA GLY A 137 3.33 -14.75 23.65
C GLY A 137 2.31 -14.75 24.80
N ALA A 138 1.11 -15.27 24.53
CA ALA A 138 0.05 -15.46 25.54
C ALA A 138 0.42 -16.65 26.46
N VAL A 139 1.44 -16.47 27.26
CA VAL A 139 2.08 -17.49 28.12
C VAL A 139 2.23 -16.99 29.55
N THR A 140 2.44 -17.93 30.48
CA THR A 140 2.78 -17.62 31.88
C THR A 140 4.29 -17.79 32.08
N ILE A 141 4.93 -16.75 32.61
CA ILE A 141 6.36 -16.73 32.99
C ILE A 141 6.46 -16.57 34.51
N GLY A 142 7.09 -17.55 35.14
CA GLY A 142 7.16 -17.63 36.61
C GLY A 142 8.22 -16.74 37.24
N ALA A 143 9.15 -16.21 36.49
CA ALA A 143 10.30 -15.43 36.99
C ALA A 143 10.40 -14.05 36.33
N ASP A 144 11.52 -13.34 36.61
CA ASP A 144 11.80 -12.01 36.09
C ASP A 144 12.13 -12.02 34.57
N VAL A 145 11.82 -10.91 33.92
CA VAL A 145 12.12 -10.67 32.50
C VAL A 145 12.93 -9.38 32.38
N CYS A 146 14.03 -9.42 31.63
CA CYS A 146 14.89 -8.27 31.42
C CYS A 146 15.20 -8.06 29.93
N GLY A 147 15.13 -6.81 29.45
CA GLY A 147 15.56 -6.45 28.10
C GLY A 147 17.08 -6.47 27.96
N GLY A 148 17.79 -5.88 28.92
CA GLY A 148 19.25 -5.84 28.93
C GLY A 148 19.86 -5.64 30.31
N VAL A 149 20.95 -6.39 30.58
CA VAL A 149 21.78 -6.26 31.77
C VAL A 149 23.18 -5.83 31.35
N GLY A 150 23.63 -4.67 31.79
CA GLY A 150 24.95 -4.13 31.41
C GLY A 150 25.25 -2.77 31.99
N LYS A 151 26.43 -2.24 31.70
CA LYS A 151 26.82 -0.86 32.06
C LYS A 151 26.08 0.18 31.24
N LYS A 152 25.68 -0.17 30.03
CA LYS A 152 24.79 0.61 29.16
C LYS A 152 23.67 -0.28 28.67
N THR A 153 22.42 0.15 28.84
CA THR A 153 21.23 -0.62 28.44
C THR A 153 20.18 0.34 27.86
N GLU A 154 20.12 0.41 26.53
CA GLU A 154 19.22 1.31 25.82
C GLU A 154 18.61 0.64 24.59
N GLY A 155 17.46 1.13 24.12
CA GLY A 155 16.81 0.62 22.91
C GLY A 155 16.23 -0.79 23.03
N ASN A 156 16.18 -1.39 24.23
CA ASN A 156 15.60 -2.71 24.40
C ASN A 156 14.07 -2.64 24.30
N ILE A 157 13.45 -3.61 23.65
CA ILE A 157 12.01 -3.66 23.43
C ILE A 157 11.46 -4.97 23.97
N ILE A 158 10.50 -4.89 24.88
CA ILE A 158 9.79 -6.05 25.44
C ILE A 158 8.34 -6.00 24.98
N ASN A 159 7.96 -6.94 24.10
CA ASN A 159 6.60 -7.06 23.56
C ASN A 159 5.81 -8.12 24.34
N LEU A 160 4.70 -7.74 24.93
CA LEU A 160 3.79 -8.58 25.71
C LEU A 160 2.48 -8.79 24.95
N HIS A 161 2.16 -10.06 24.62
CA HIS A 161 0.98 -10.45 23.85
C HIS A 161 -0.05 -11.20 24.73
N GLY A 162 -0.60 -10.54 25.76
CA GLY A 162 -1.47 -11.19 26.75
C GLY A 162 -0.69 -12.07 27.74
N THR A 163 0.57 -11.77 27.93
CA THR A 163 1.53 -12.51 28.75
C THR A 163 1.21 -12.29 30.25
N LYS A 164 1.39 -13.34 31.05
CA LYS A 164 1.35 -13.24 32.52
C LYS A 164 2.75 -13.47 33.08
N ILE A 165 3.27 -12.50 33.82
CA ILE A 165 4.61 -12.56 34.43
C ILE A 165 4.50 -12.36 35.94
N HIS A 166 4.89 -13.39 36.69
CA HIS A 166 4.86 -13.33 38.16
C HIS A 166 6.01 -12.49 38.75
N GLY A 167 7.06 -12.30 37.98
CA GLY A 167 8.23 -11.48 38.32
C GLY A 167 8.13 -10.03 37.85
N THR A 168 9.24 -9.32 37.97
CA THR A 168 9.42 -7.95 37.50
C THR A 168 9.92 -7.91 36.06
N VAL A 169 9.41 -6.97 35.28
CA VAL A 169 9.87 -6.69 33.91
C VAL A 169 10.83 -5.50 33.94
N THR A 170 12.09 -5.71 33.58
CA THR A 170 13.11 -4.67 33.55
C THR A 170 13.49 -4.34 32.11
N GLY A 171 13.26 -3.10 31.65
CA GLY A 171 13.67 -2.66 30.30
C GLY A 171 15.18 -2.68 30.12
N GLY A 172 15.90 -2.11 31.07
CA GLY A 172 17.35 -2.12 31.18
C GLY A 172 17.82 -1.83 32.58
N THR A 173 18.96 -2.40 33.00
CA THR A 173 19.49 -2.24 34.36
C THR A 173 20.27 -0.93 34.58
N ALA A 174 20.80 -0.32 33.51
CA ALA A 174 21.49 0.96 33.58
C ALA A 174 20.55 2.12 33.18
N PRO A 175 20.72 3.31 33.78
CA PRO A 175 19.98 4.50 33.33
C PRO A 175 20.29 4.82 31.87
N VAL A 176 19.27 5.23 31.11
CA VAL A 176 19.46 5.75 29.75
C VAL A 176 19.97 7.18 29.83
N ALA A 177 21.08 7.45 29.15
CA ALA A 177 21.66 8.79 29.09
C ALA A 177 20.75 9.78 28.32
N PRO A 178 20.85 11.11 28.59
CA PRO A 178 20.15 12.10 27.79
C PRO A 178 20.46 11.94 26.30
N GLY A 179 19.42 11.83 25.45
CA GLY A 179 19.56 11.58 24.02
C GLY A 179 19.79 10.11 23.62
N GLY A 180 19.91 9.20 24.60
CA GLY A 180 19.97 7.76 24.36
C GLY A 180 18.62 7.16 23.93
N LYS A 181 18.66 5.93 23.41
CA LYS A 181 17.46 5.22 22.96
C LYS A 181 16.66 4.71 24.17
N ALA A 182 15.39 5.03 24.20
CA ALA A 182 14.47 4.56 25.26
C ALA A 182 14.34 3.04 25.26
N ASN A 183 14.30 2.43 26.45
CA ASN A 183 13.81 1.07 26.62
C ASN A 183 12.27 1.09 26.60
N VAL A 184 11.66 0.20 25.84
CA VAL A 184 10.22 0.18 25.54
C VAL A 184 9.57 -1.06 26.14
N LEU A 185 8.50 -0.86 26.89
CA LEU A 185 7.55 -1.92 27.26
C LEU A 185 6.31 -1.77 26.37
N ALA A 186 6.12 -2.70 25.45
CA ALA A 186 5.05 -2.69 24.47
C ALA A 186 3.96 -3.72 24.82
N ILE A 187 2.78 -3.24 25.11
CA ILE A 187 1.60 -4.04 25.43
C ILE A 187 0.79 -4.23 24.16
N ARG A 188 0.81 -5.45 23.63
CA ARG A 188 0.21 -5.80 22.32
C ARG A 188 -1.20 -6.39 22.41
N SER A 189 -1.63 -6.79 23.62
CA SER A 189 -2.95 -7.40 23.82
C SER A 189 -3.49 -7.05 25.19
N ALA A 190 -4.80 -6.94 25.30
CA ALA A 190 -5.49 -6.80 26.57
C ALA A 190 -5.29 -8.06 27.45
N GLY A 191 -5.43 -7.88 28.76
CA GLY A 191 -5.30 -8.96 29.73
C GLY A 191 -3.85 -9.35 30.04
N THR A 192 -2.87 -8.53 29.65
CA THR A 192 -1.48 -8.67 30.09
C THR A 192 -1.37 -8.39 31.59
N GLU A 193 -0.73 -9.27 32.35
CA GLU A 193 -0.57 -9.17 33.78
C GLU A 193 0.90 -9.35 34.16
N ILE A 194 1.50 -8.41 34.88
CA ILE A 194 2.86 -8.49 35.39
C ILE A 194 2.90 -8.03 36.86
N HIS A 195 3.91 -8.48 37.61
CA HIS A 195 4.04 -8.02 38.99
C HIS A 195 4.38 -6.52 39.06
N ASP A 196 5.46 -6.12 38.39
CA ASP A 196 5.93 -4.73 38.29
C ASP A 196 6.82 -4.55 37.06
N PHE A 197 7.19 -3.30 36.75
CA PHE A 197 8.21 -2.99 35.74
C PHE A 197 9.15 -1.86 36.19
N THR A 198 10.40 -1.91 35.72
CA THR A 198 11.44 -0.92 35.99
C THR A 198 12.34 -0.71 34.76
N GLY A 199 13.15 0.35 34.76
CA GLY A 199 14.13 0.59 33.69
C GLY A 199 13.51 0.78 32.29
N VAL A 200 12.26 1.21 32.24
CA VAL A 200 11.49 1.52 31.02
C VAL A 200 11.33 3.04 30.93
N GLN A 201 11.51 3.61 29.76
CA GLN A 201 11.28 5.03 29.48
C GLN A 201 10.01 5.25 28.66
N ASN A 202 9.66 4.27 27.79
CA ASN A 202 8.45 4.33 26.97
C ASN A 202 7.53 3.15 27.28
N LEU A 203 6.27 3.46 27.60
CA LEU A 203 5.19 2.52 27.76
C LEU A 203 4.25 2.65 26.55
N LYS A 204 4.22 1.65 25.69
CA LYS A 204 3.46 1.69 24.45
C LYS A 204 2.33 0.67 24.43
N PHE A 205 1.10 1.14 24.22
CA PHE A 205 -0.08 0.30 24.13
C PHE A 205 -0.54 0.17 22.68
N TYR A 206 -0.76 -1.06 22.22
CA TYR A 206 -1.31 -1.34 20.91
C TYR A 206 -2.73 -1.88 21.05
N LEU A 207 -3.71 -1.06 20.74
CA LEU A 207 -5.11 -1.47 20.76
C LEU A 207 -5.34 -2.58 19.72
N PRO A 208 -5.98 -3.70 20.09
CA PRO A 208 -6.23 -4.81 19.17
C PRO A 208 -7.30 -4.46 18.14
N GLU A 209 -7.41 -5.26 17.07
CA GLU A 209 -8.40 -5.06 16.02
C GLU A 209 -9.86 -4.97 16.52
N GLY A 210 -10.21 -5.71 17.54
CA GLY A 210 -11.54 -5.71 18.15
C GLY A 210 -11.65 -4.81 19.37
N ALA A 211 -10.82 -3.77 19.51
CA ALA A 211 -10.86 -2.89 20.69
C ALA A 211 -12.25 -2.27 20.90
N THR A 212 -12.75 -2.39 22.12
CA THR A 212 -14.00 -1.79 22.58
C THR A 212 -13.81 -1.22 23.99
N SER A 213 -14.65 -0.27 24.39
CA SER A 213 -14.61 0.31 25.74
C SER A 213 -14.88 -0.71 26.85
N SER A 214 -15.45 -1.86 26.53
CA SER A 214 -15.72 -2.97 27.46
C SER A 214 -14.60 -4.02 27.52
N MET A 215 -13.53 -3.87 26.72
CA MET A 215 -12.42 -4.83 26.75
C MET A 215 -11.69 -4.82 28.09
N ALA A 216 -10.98 -5.92 28.40
CA ALA A 216 -10.15 -6.01 29.59
C ALA A 216 -9.05 -4.94 29.58
N THR A 217 -8.58 -4.54 30.77
CA THR A 217 -7.41 -3.67 30.92
C THR A 217 -6.22 -4.22 30.13
N MET A 218 -5.52 -3.36 29.41
CA MET A 218 -4.36 -3.75 28.61
C MET A 218 -3.24 -4.32 29.50
N LEU A 219 -2.88 -3.62 30.58
CA LEU A 219 -1.83 -4.01 31.51
C LEU A 219 -2.32 -3.95 32.95
N LYS A 220 -2.28 -5.06 33.68
CA LYS A 220 -2.48 -5.10 35.14
C LYS A 220 -1.15 -5.28 35.85
N LEU A 221 -0.93 -4.51 36.90
CA LEU A 221 0.21 -4.60 37.80
C LEU A 221 -0.18 -5.25 39.13
N GLY A 222 0.67 -6.13 39.65
CA GLY A 222 0.49 -6.78 40.96
C GLY A 222 0.84 -5.88 42.13
N VAL A 223 1.55 -4.78 41.92
CA VAL A 223 1.92 -3.81 42.97
C VAL A 223 0.76 -2.88 43.30
N LYS A 224 0.76 -2.35 44.54
CA LYS A 224 -0.21 -1.36 44.97
C LYS A 224 0.20 0.07 44.61
N ASP A 225 1.49 0.38 44.70
CA ASP A 225 1.97 1.74 44.45
C ASP A 225 2.92 1.74 43.25
N LYS A 226 2.69 2.67 42.30
CA LYS A 226 3.53 2.83 41.11
C LYS A 226 3.69 4.30 40.75
N ASP A 227 4.93 4.70 40.58
CA ASP A 227 5.28 6.01 40.03
C ASP A 227 5.65 5.88 38.54
N ILE A 228 4.93 6.61 37.70
CA ILE A 228 5.15 6.66 36.23
C ILE A 228 5.47 8.08 35.77
N ARG A 229 5.83 8.99 36.65
CA ARG A 229 6.27 10.34 36.27
C ARG A 229 7.51 10.25 35.39
N GLY A 230 7.54 11.08 34.36
CA GLY A 230 8.61 11.10 33.35
C GLY A 230 8.59 9.95 32.34
N LEU A 231 7.66 9.00 32.44
CA LEU A 231 7.49 7.99 31.40
C LEU A 231 6.75 8.58 30.19
N HIS A 232 7.22 8.25 28.99
CA HIS A 232 6.48 8.51 27.78
C HIS A 232 5.42 7.42 27.55
N VAL A 233 4.16 7.82 27.41
CA VAL A 233 3.05 6.89 27.16
C VAL A 233 2.50 7.12 25.78
N ASP A 234 2.47 6.04 24.97
CA ASP A 234 1.95 6.02 23.60
C ASP A 234 0.77 5.07 23.45
N VAL A 235 -0.14 5.39 22.55
CA VAL A 235 -1.24 4.51 22.13
C VAL A 235 -1.23 4.40 20.61
N ASP A 236 -1.26 3.17 20.11
CA ASP A 236 -1.27 2.84 18.68
C ASP A 236 -2.19 1.64 18.44
N PHE A 237 -2.19 1.07 17.23
CA PHE A 237 -3.05 -0.04 16.85
C PHE A 237 -2.24 -1.24 16.36
N SER A 238 -2.78 -2.45 16.59
CA SER A 238 -2.18 -3.69 16.07
C SER A 238 -2.51 -3.96 14.60
N GLY A 239 -3.56 -3.36 14.06
CA GLY A 239 -3.99 -3.59 12.68
C GLY A 239 -5.23 -2.77 12.29
N ALA A 240 -5.78 -3.03 11.12
CA ALA A 240 -7.04 -2.45 10.67
C ALA A 240 -8.21 -3.04 11.47
N ALA A 241 -9.14 -2.20 11.91
CA ALA A 241 -10.26 -2.62 12.72
C ALA A 241 -11.47 -1.70 12.54
N LYS A 242 -12.54 -1.98 13.26
CA LYS A 242 -13.69 -1.10 13.32
C LYS A 242 -13.28 0.28 13.86
N ARG A 243 -13.73 1.33 13.20
CA ARG A 243 -13.51 2.72 13.62
C ARG A 243 -13.99 2.95 15.04
N LEU A 244 -13.13 3.52 15.87
CA LEU A 244 -13.48 3.95 17.22
C LEU A 244 -14.28 5.26 17.18
N GLN A 245 -15.19 5.40 18.12
CA GLN A 245 -16.01 6.61 18.23
C GLN A 245 -15.32 7.65 19.14
N GLN A 246 -15.62 8.91 18.90
CA GLN A 246 -15.19 9.99 19.78
C GLN A 246 -15.69 9.75 21.22
N ASN A 247 -14.84 10.04 22.20
CA ASN A 247 -15.05 9.80 23.63
C ASN A 247 -15.07 8.30 24.04
N GLU A 248 -14.81 7.35 23.15
CA GLU A 248 -14.53 5.98 23.58
C GLU A 248 -13.29 5.93 24.45
N THR A 249 -13.35 5.12 25.53
CA THR A 249 -12.25 5.03 26.49
C THR A 249 -11.76 3.60 26.65
N PHE A 250 -10.46 3.44 26.81
CA PHE A 250 -9.79 2.15 26.96
C PHE A 250 -8.96 2.14 28.24
N SER A 251 -9.13 1.10 29.07
CA SER A 251 -8.30 0.91 30.28
C SER A 251 -6.90 0.47 29.87
N LEU A 252 -5.91 1.35 30.01
CA LEU A 252 -4.53 1.09 29.61
C LEU A 252 -3.77 0.33 30.71
N MET A 253 -3.77 0.85 31.92
CA MET A 253 -3.04 0.25 33.03
C MET A 253 -3.82 0.37 34.33
N LYS A 254 -3.81 -0.71 35.13
CA LYS A 254 -4.48 -0.78 36.43
C LYS A 254 -3.59 -1.48 37.45
N LEU A 255 -3.51 -0.90 38.65
CA LEU A 255 -2.80 -1.47 39.79
C LEU A 255 -3.66 -2.50 40.54
N ALA A 256 -3.05 -3.20 41.46
CA ALA A 256 -3.77 -4.02 42.42
C ALA A 256 -4.79 -3.18 43.21
N LYS A 257 -5.88 -3.81 43.65
CA LYS A 257 -7.00 -3.14 44.33
C LYS A 257 -6.52 -2.29 45.51
N GLY A 258 -6.97 -1.04 45.53
CA GLY A 258 -6.61 -0.06 46.58
C GLY A 258 -5.23 0.56 46.39
N GLY A 259 -4.69 0.46 45.19
CA GLY A 259 -3.40 1.01 44.84
C GLY A 259 -3.42 2.51 44.52
N THR A 260 -2.23 3.12 44.51
CA THR A 260 -2.03 4.54 44.19
C THR A 260 -1.04 4.69 43.05
N LEU A 261 -1.52 5.22 41.94
CA LEU A 261 -0.70 5.58 40.78
C LEU A 261 -0.26 7.05 40.89
N THR A 262 1.04 7.28 40.92
CA THR A 262 1.63 8.63 40.88
C THR A 262 1.97 8.97 39.42
N THR A 263 1.48 10.11 38.93
CA THR A 263 1.66 10.57 37.55
C THR A 263 2.06 12.03 37.50
N ASP A 264 2.62 12.47 36.41
CA ASP A 264 2.67 13.89 36.07
C ASP A 264 1.25 14.46 35.98
N GLU A 265 1.10 15.77 36.09
CA GLU A 265 -0.18 16.46 35.89
C GLU A 265 -0.77 16.14 34.51
N LYS A 266 0.09 16.10 33.49
CA LYS A 266 -0.23 15.66 32.15
C LYS A 266 0.57 14.39 31.85
N ILE A 267 -0.11 13.24 31.84
CA ILE A 267 0.53 11.91 31.66
C ILE A 267 1.19 11.78 30.30
N ALA A 268 0.55 12.35 29.25
CA ALA A 268 1.10 12.40 27.91
C ALA A 268 0.70 13.70 27.21
N GLY A 269 1.48 14.09 26.21
CA GLY A 269 1.09 15.13 25.26
C GLY A 269 -0.09 14.67 24.38
N GLU A 270 -0.28 15.33 23.25
CA GLU A 270 -1.17 14.81 22.21
C GLU A 270 -0.57 13.52 21.66
N ILE A 271 -1.31 12.43 21.74
CA ILE A 271 -0.91 11.13 21.21
C ILE A 271 -1.66 10.89 19.92
N THR A 272 -0.94 10.55 18.87
CA THR A 272 -1.51 10.17 17.58
C THR A 272 -1.23 8.70 17.33
N GLY A 273 -2.29 7.89 17.14
CA GLY A 273 -2.19 6.49 16.74
C GLY A 273 -2.74 6.29 15.31
N THR A 274 -2.14 5.40 14.54
CA THR A 274 -2.59 5.08 13.18
C THR A 274 -3.17 3.67 13.14
N GLN A 275 -4.46 3.56 12.79
CA GLN A 275 -5.12 2.28 12.58
C GLN A 275 -5.03 1.88 11.11
N GLY A 276 -4.38 0.74 10.85
CA GLY A 276 -4.12 0.28 9.49
C GLY A 276 -3.27 1.27 8.71
N VAL A 277 -3.72 1.63 7.51
CA VAL A 277 -3.12 2.67 6.65
C VAL A 277 -4.01 3.90 6.52
N SER A 278 -5.19 3.88 7.12
CA SER A 278 -6.28 4.79 6.77
C SER A 278 -6.66 5.79 7.84
N LEU A 279 -6.71 5.39 9.11
CA LEU A 279 -7.26 6.21 10.17
C LEU A 279 -6.18 6.71 11.13
N ASP A 280 -6.18 8.00 11.38
CA ASP A 280 -5.45 8.63 12.47
C ASP A 280 -6.41 8.98 13.60
N TYR A 281 -5.96 8.70 14.81
CA TYR A 281 -6.65 9.03 16.04
C TYR A 281 -5.78 9.94 16.88
N LYS A 282 -6.43 10.92 17.52
CA LYS A 282 -5.84 11.63 18.64
C LYS A 282 -6.39 11.06 19.94
N PHE A 283 -5.50 10.77 20.86
CA PHE A 283 -5.83 10.26 22.19
C PHE A 283 -5.39 11.23 23.27
N SER A 284 -6.19 11.33 24.32
CA SER A 284 -5.73 11.82 25.62
C SER A 284 -5.53 10.64 26.57
N VAL A 285 -4.48 10.70 27.39
CA VAL A 285 -4.24 9.74 28.45
C VAL A 285 -4.39 10.44 29.79
N ARG A 286 -5.25 9.90 30.66
CA ARG A 286 -5.58 10.49 31.96
C ARG A 286 -5.90 9.45 33.02
N LYS A 287 -5.81 9.84 34.24
CA LYS A 287 -6.31 9.01 35.36
C LYS A 287 -7.83 8.90 35.28
N LYS A 288 -8.34 7.69 35.42
CA LYS A 288 -9.76 7.43 35.67
C LYS A 288 -10.09 7.52 37.14
N ASN A 289 -9.20 6.98 37.97
CA ASN A 289 -9.28 6.96 39.42
C ASN A 289 -7.86 6.82 40.01
N ALA A 290 -7.72 6.51 41.32
CA ALA A 290 -6.42 6.44 41.98
C ALA A 290 -5.49 5.35 41.42
N ASP A 291 -6.03 4.24 40.92
CA ASP A 291 -5.29 3.03 40.54
C ASP A 291 -5.31 2.74 39.02
N GLU A 292 -5.93 3.61 38.19
CA GLU A 292 -6.15 3.32 36.77
C GLU A 292 -5.93 4.53 35.88
N ILE A 293 -5.22 4.29 34.74
CA ILE A 293 -5.16 5.24 33.61
C ILE A 293 -5.90 4.68 32.40
N ILE A 294 -6.51 5.59 31.65
CA ILE A 294 -7.26 5.31 30.44
C ILE A 294 -6.75 6.16 29.28
N ALA A 295 -6.92 5.65 28.07
CA ALA A 295 -6.92 6.45 26.85
C ALA A 295 -8.36 6.82 26.47
N ALA A 296 -8.57 8.04 26.00
CA ALA A 296 -9.83 8.50 25.44
C ALA A 296 -9.61 8.97 23.98
N VAL A 297 -10.52 8.62 23.09
CA VAL A 297 -10.51 9.07 21.69
C VAL A 297 -11.00 10.51 21.64
N GLU A 298 -10.14 11.43 21.26
CA GLU A 298 -10.48 12.86 21.09
C GLU A 298 -10.94 13.17 19.66
N GLU A 299 -10.23 12.64 18.68
CA GLU A 299 -10.47 12.90 17.27
C GLU A 299 -10.16 11.65 16.42
N THR A 300 -10.92 11.49 15.32
CA THR A 300 -10.66 10.48 14.30
C THR A 300 -10.67 11.15 12.93
N SER A 301 -9.67 10.89 12.10
CA SER A 301 -9.57 11.43 10.75
C SER A 301 -9.02 10.38 9.78
N LEU A 302 -9.39 10.51 8.49
CA LEU A 302 -8.69 9.78 7.43
C LEU A 302 -7.36 10.46 7.13
N LYS A 303 -6.34 9.65 6.91
CA LYS A 303 -5.03 10.14 6.46
C LYS A 303 -5.11 10.74 5.06
N ASN A 304 -4.41 11.85 4.83
CA ASN A 304 -4.33 12.46 3.51
C ASN A 304 -3.70 11.52 2.46
N GLU A 305 -2.80 10.64 2.88
CA GLU A 305 -2.16 9.64 2.00
C GLU A 305 -3.16 8.65 1.38
N THR A 306 -4.36 8.49 1.97
CA THR A 306 -5.44 7.66 1.39
C THR A 306 -5.91 8.14 0.03
N LYS A 307 -5.66 9.41 -0.33
CA LYS A 307 -5.89 9.93 -1.69
C LYS A 307 -5.16 9.10 -2.75
N SER A 308 -3.97 8.59 -2.45
CA SER A 308 -3.20 7.73 -3.36
C SER A 308 -3.98 6.48 -3.77
N LEU A 309 -4.76 5.91 -2.86
CA LEU A 309 -5.60 4.73 -3.14
C LEU A 309 -6.71 5.01 -4.16
N VAL A 310 -7.11 6.26 -4.33
CA VAL A 310 -8.21 6.66 -5.21
C VAL A 310 -7.74 7.12 -6.59
N GLU A 311 -6.45 7.41 -6.75
CA GLU A 311 -5.84 7.83 -8.02
C GLU A 311 -6.00 6.78 -9.13
N THR A 312 -6.07 5.51 -8.80
CA THR A 312 -6.39 4.43 -9.74
C THR A 312 -7.71 4.67 -10.48
N ARG A 313 -8.71 5.24 -9.81
CA ARG A 313 -10.03 5.51 -10.38
C ARG A 313 -10.00 6.68 -11.37
N THR A 314 -9.27 7.77 -11.05
CA THR A 314 -9.06 8.87 -11.98
C THR A 314 -8.23 8.45 -13.17
N THR A 315 -7.19 7.64 -12.94
CA THR A 315 -6.36 7.06 -14.00
C THR A 315 -7.18 6.19 -14.95
N ALA A 316 -8.04 5.32 -14.41
CA ALA A 316 -8.93 4.49 -15.20
C ALA A 316 -9.89 5.34 -16.08
N THR A 317 -10.41 6.43 -15.53
CA THR A 317 -11.25 7.39 -16.26
C THR A 317 -10.46 8.09 -17.37
N ASP A 318 -9.21 8.48 -17.11
CA ASP A 318 -8.33 9.11 -18.10
C ASP A 318 -7.98 8.17 -19.26
N VAL A 319 -7.61 6.93 -18.95
CA VAL A 319 -7.29 5.90 -19.95
C VAL A 319 -8.50 5.58 -20.82
N LEU A 320 -9.68 5.45 -20.23
CA LEU A 320 -10.94 5.29 -20.94
C LEU A 320 -11.24 6.51 -21.83
N GLY A 321 -10.97 7.71 -21.34
CA GLY A 321 -11.07 8.96 -22.07
C GLY A 321 -10.15 9.03 -23.28
N GLY A 322 -8.94 8.48 -23.19
CA GLY A 322 -8.01 8.33 -24.32
C GLY A 322 -8.58 7.45 -25.44
N GLY A 323 -9.21 6.32 -25.07
CA GLY A 323 -9.90 5.44 -26.01
C GLY A 323 -11.10 6.11 -26.69
N MET A 324 -11.85 6.95 -25.95
CA MET A 324 -12.93 7.76 -26.52
C MET A 324 -12.42 8.76 -27.56
N SER A 325 -11.32 9.42 -27.25
CA SER A 325 -10.68 10.37 -28.18
C SER A 325 -10.17 9.65 -29.43
N LEU A 326 -9.53 8.48 -29.28
CA LEU A 326 -9.11 7.68 -30.43
C LEU A 326 -10.28 7.31 -31.34
N LEU A 327 -11.40 6.87 -30.77
CA LEU A 327 -12.59 6.52 -31.55
C LEU A 327 -13.16 7.72 -32.29
N ALA A 328 -13.34 8.85 -31.58
CA ALA A 328 -13.93 10.07 -32.14
C ALA A 328 -13.08 10.75 -33.22
N ASP A 329 -11.76 10.55 -33.17
CA ASP A 329 -10.82 11.11 -34.15
C ASP A 329 -10.44 10.09 -35.22
N ALA A 330 -9.51 9.19 -34.91
CA ALA A 330 -8.98 8.23 -35.90
C ALA A 330 -9.96 7.10 -36.22
N GLY A 331 -10.75 6.63 -35.27
CA GLY A 331 -11.69 5.52 -35.44
C GLY A 331 -12.82 5.85 -36.42
N ILE A 332 -13.55 6.93 -36.17
CA ILE A 332 -14.65 7.38 -37.05
C ILE A 332 -14.12 7.79 -38.42
N ALA A 333 -12.98 8.48 -38.49
CA ALA A 333 -12.36 8.84 -39.76
C ALA A 333 -12.00 7.60 -40.61
N SER A 334 -11.44 6.57 -39.97
CA SER A 334 -11.13 5.30 -40.63
C SER A 334 -12.38 4.55 -41.09
N ALA A 335 -13.43 4.54 -40.23
CA ALA A 335 -14.72 3.93 -40.58
C ALA A 335 -15.39 4.60 -41.78
N VAL A 336 -15.39 5.93 -41.82
CA VAL A 336 -15.94 6.72 -42.97
C VAL A 336 -15.15 6.42 -44.24
N THR A 337 -13.82 6.43 -44.15
CA THR A 337 -12.95 6.16 -45.31
C THR A 337 -13.11 4.72 -45.81
N ALA A 338 -13.20 3.75 -44.90
CA ALA A 338 -13.46 2.35 -45.21
C ALA A 338 -14.80 2.16 -45.92
N ALA A 339 -15.87 2.73 -45.39
CA ALA A 339 -17.21 2.66 -45.98
C ALA A 339 -17.26 3.37 -47.35
N ALA A 340 -16.55 4.47 -47.53
CA ALA A 340 -16.47 5.20 -48.79
C ALA A 340 -15.75 4.41 -49.90
N ALA A 341 -14.70 3.64 -49.54
CA ALA A 341 -13.93 2.83 -50.45
C ALA A 341 -14.70 1.64 -51.07
N ASN A 342 -15.81 1.23 -50.44
CA ASN A 342 -16.61 0.11 -50.93
C ASN A 342 -17.54 0.55 -52.04
N VAL A 343 -17.40 -0.09 -53.23
CA VAL A 343 -18.23 0.18 -54.43
C VAL A 343 -19.65 -0.37 -54.26
N GLN A 344 -19.83 -1.46 -53.50
CA GLN A 344 -21.13 -2.05 -53.28
C GLN A 344 -21.86 -1.33 -52.13
N THR A 345 -23.01 -0.74 -52.46
CA THR A 345 -23.85 -0.08 -51.46
C THR A 345 -24.37 -1.11 -50.47
N GLY A 346 -24.15 -0.86 -49.14
CA GLY A 346 -24.63 -1.70 -48.06
C GLY A 346 -23.69 -2.83 -47.60
N ALA A 347 -22.54 -3.02 -48.23
CA ALA A 347 -21.52 -3.96 -47.76
C ALA A 347 -20.69 -3.34 -46.61
N TYR A 348 -20.28 -4.18 -45.66
CA TYR A 348 -19.41 -3.80 -44.55
C TYR A 348 -17.95 -3.84 -44.97
N THR A 349 -17.17 -2.87 -44.52
CA THR A 349 -15.72 -2.81 -44.68
C THR A 349 -15.06 -2.71 -43.33
N SER A 350 -13.95 -3.41 -43.12
CA SER A 350 -13.19 -3.40 -41.89
C SER A 350 -12.33 -2.15 -41.75
N TRP A 351 -12.14 -1.72 -40.54
CA TRP A 351 -11.26 -0.63 -40.16
C TRP A 351 -10.62 -0.91 -38.82
N ALA A 352 -9.48 -0.28 -38.55
CA ALA A 352 -8.82 -0.30 -37.25
C ALA A 352 -8.22 1.08 -36.93
N ALA A 353 -8.17 1.42 -35.66
CA ALA A 353 -7.45 2.58 -35.18
C ALA A 353 -6.69 2.19 -33.90
N GLN A 354 -5.44 2.57 -33.82
CA GLN A 354 -4.58 2.34 -32.66
C GLN A 354 -3.98 3.66 -32.20
N GLY A 355 -3.90 3.87 -30.89
CA GLY A 355 -3.26 5.04 -30.30
C GLY A 355 -2.34 4.66 -29.17
N GLY A 356 -1.32 5.47 -28.96
CA GLY A 356 -0.42 5.41 -27.82
C GLY A 356 -0.30 6.78 -27.16
N SER A 357 -0.05 6.82 -25.86
CA SER A 357 0.09 8.06 -25.13
C SER A 357 1.10 7.97 -24.00
N SER A 358 1.72 9.11 -23.72
CA SER A 358 2.54 9.37 -22.55
C SER A 358 2.07 10.70 -21.97
N MET A 359 1.33 10.62 -20.87
CA MET A 359 0.59 11.76 -20.33
C MET A 359 0.84 11.91 -18.86
N ARG A 360 0.91 13.17 -18.41
CA ARG A 360 0.76 13.56 -17.01
C ARG A 360 -0.61 14.17 -16.81
N VAL A 361 -1.31 13.72 -15.78
CA VAL A 361 -2.62 14.24 -15.39
C VAL A 361 -2.52 14.86 -14.01
N HIS A 362 -2.89 16.12 -13.91
CA HIS A 362 -2.90 16.87 -12.65
C HIS A 362 -4.24 16.67 -11.93
N SER A 363 -4.26 15.81 -10.91
CA SER A 363 -5.47 15.43 -10.15
C SER A 363 -5.62 16.16 -8.81
N GLY A 364 -4.82 17.22 -8.58
CA GLY A 364 -4.57 17.83 -7.27
C GLY A 364 -3.39 17.18 -6.54
N SER A 365 -2.74 16.30 -7.16
CA SER A 365 -1.47 15.62 -7.21
C SER A 365 -1.19 15.38 -8.70
N TYR A 366 -0.37 14.43 -9.06
CA TYR A 366 -0.24 14.07 -10.47
C TYR A 366 -0.08 12.56 -10.67
N VAL A 367 -0.46 12.12 -11.87
CA VAL A 367 -0.33 10.74 -12.32
C VAL A 367 0.31 10.72 -13.70
N ASP A 368 1.40 10.01 -13.84
CA ASP A 368 2.05 9.74 -15.11
C ASP A 368 1.50 8.44 -15.69
N THR A 369 1.04 8.46 -16.93
CA THR A 369 0.44 7.31 -17.62
C THR A 369 1.14 7.03 -18.93
N HIS A 370 1.36 5.75 -19.22
CA HIS A 370 1.89 5.27 -20.47
C HIS A 370 1.02 4.13 -20.97
N GLY A 371 0.41 4.31 -22.12
CA GLY A 371 -0.54 3.31 -22.58
C GLY A 371 -0.79 3.30 -24.08
N TYR A 372 -1.59 2.33 -24.48
CA TYR A 372 -2.11 2.21 -25.82
C TYR A 372 -3.58 1.81 -25.81
N THR A 373 -4.27 2.18 -26.88
CA THR A 373 -5.67 1.85 -27.12
C THR A 373 -5.84 1.34 -28.56
N LEU A 374 -6.81 0.46 -28.74
CA LEU A 374 -7.12 -0.16 -30.04
C LEU A 374 -8.64 -0.19 -30.22
N ASN A 375 -9.10 0.21 -31.39
CA ASN A 375 -10.47 0.04 -31.86
C ASN A 375 -10.44 -0.74 -33.18
N VAL A 376 -11.28 -1.75 -33.31
CA VAL A 376 -11.43 -2.54 -34.55
C VAL A 376 -12.91 -2.69 -34.84
N GLY A 377 -13.33 -2.43 -36.04
CA GLY A 377 -14.74 -2.49 -36.38
C GLY A 377 -15.03 -2.69 -37.85
N PHE A 378 -16.30 -2.68 -38.12
CA PHE A 378 -16.86 -2.73 -39.46
C PHE A 378 -17.74 -1.51 -39.67
N ALA A 379 -17.72 -0.96 -40.86
CA ALA A 379 -18.57 0.16 -41.22
C ALA A 379 -19.20 -0.06 -42.61
N ARG A 380 -20.40 0.43 -42.74
CA ARG A 380 -21.08 0.51 -44.04
C ARG A 380 -21.66 1.90 -44.24
N LYS A 381 -21.84 2.28 -45.49
CA LYS A 381 -22.49 3.54 -45.87
C LYS A 381 -23.91 3.30 -46.36
N GLN A 382 -24.76 4.27 -46.13
CA GLN A 382 -26.07 4.37 -46.71
C GLN A 382 -26.29 5.79 -47.22
N THR A 383 -26.68 5.91 -48.50
CA THR A 383 -27.02 7.21 -49.08
C THR A 383 -28.34 7.69 -48.49
N THR A 384 -28.36 8.90 -48.01
CA THR A 384 -29.54 9.61 -47.51
C THR A 384 -29.91 10.75 -48.45
N LYS A 385 -31.09 11.35 -48.24
CA LYS A 385 -31.55 12.50 -49.06
C LYS A 385 -30.53 13.64 -49.06
N ASP A 386 -29.89 13.91 -47.91
CA ASP A 386 -29.03 15.08 -47.70
C ASP A 386 -27.53 14.74 -47.63
N GLY A 387 -27.13 13.49 -47.83
CA GLY A 387 -25.72 13.10 -47.73
C GLY A 387 -25.49 11.60 -47.59
N VAL A 388 -24.57 11.21 -46.70
CA VAL A 388 -24.15 9.82 -46.48
C VAL A 388 -24.15 9.54 -44.98
N LEU A 389 -24.81 8.47 -44.58
CA LEU A 389 -24.74 7.90 -43.22
C LEU A 389 -23.73 6.75 -43.23
N THR A 390 -22.71 6.84 -42.41
CA THR A 390 -21.78 5.75 -42.09
C THR A 390 -22.07 5.24 -40.67
N PHE A 391 -22.15 3.92 -40.52
CA PHE A 391 -22.40 3.33 -39.22
C PHE A 391 -21.86 1.90 -39.11
N GLY A 392 -21.62 1.42 -37.91
CA GLY A 392 -21.21 0.06 -37.70
C GLY A 392 -20.81 -0.27 -36.26
N PRO A 393 -20.63 -1.57 -35.99
CA PRO A 393 -20.13 -2.06 -34.73
C PRO A 393 -18.61 -1.98 -34.62
N PHE A 394 -18.11 -1.90 -33.39
CA PHE A 394 -16.68 -2.00 -33.08
C PHE A 394 -16.45 -2.69 -31.75
N VAL A 395 -15.24 -3.19 -31.56
CA VAL A 395 -14.69 -3.63 -30.29
C VAL A 395 -13.51 -2.74 -29.93
N GLU A 396 -13.27 -2.61 -28.64
CA GLU A 396 -12.18 -1.79 -28.14
C GLU A 396 -11.37 -2.50 -27.07
N TYR A 397 -10.11 -2.14 -26.99
CA TYR A 397 -9.18 -2.56 -25.96
C TYR A 397 -8.24 -1.42 -25.62
N GLY A 398 -7.94 -1.25 -24.34
CA GLY A 398 -6.92 -0.32 -23.90
C GLY A 398 -6.15 -0.88 -22.71
N ARG A 399 -4.90 -0.44 -22.59
CA ARG A 399 -4.01 -0.78 -21.48
C ARG A 399 -3.04 0.35 -21.22
N ALA A 400 -2.84 0.66 -19.94
CA ALA A 400 -1.84 1.62 -19.50
C ALA A 400 -1.17 1.15 -18.21
N SER A 401 0.08 1.53 -18.01
CA SER A 401 0.72 1.60 -16.70
C SER A 401 0.65 3.02 -16.18
N TYR A 402 0.65 3.18 -14.87
CA TYR A 402 0.64 4.49 -14.24
C TYR A 402 1.50 4.54 -12.99
N ASP A 403 1.99 5.74 -12.70
CA ASP A 403 2.69 6.11 -11.47
C ASP A 403 2.01 7.36 -10.89
N SER A 404 1.53 7.28 -9.65
CA SER A 404 0.86 8.38 -8.96
C SER A 404 1.72 8.97 -7.86
N TYR A 405 1.71 10.29 -7.74
CA TYR A 405 2.51 11.03 -6.77
C TYR A 405 1.64 12.03 -6.04
N LEU A 406 1.62 11.94 -4.71
CA LEU A 406 1.06 12.96 -3.84
C LEU A 406 2.12 14.03 -3.55
N GLU A 407 1.74 15.28 -3.63
CA GLU A 407 2.57 16.41 -3.21
C GLU A 407 2.42 16.63 -1.70
N ASP A 408 2.72 15.61 -0.91
CA ASP A 408 2.72 15.64 0.54
C ASP A 408 4.13 15.48 1.12
N ALA A 409 4.27 15.74 2.43
CA ALA A 409 5.56 15.63 3.11
C ALA A 409 6.12 14.19 3.13
N ALA A 410 5.27 13.17 2.94
CA ALA A 410 5.66 11.78 2.89
C ALA A 410 6.05 11.32 1.48
N ALA A 411 5.83 12.16 0.44
CA ALA A 411 6.03 11.85 -0.97
C ALA A 411 5.38 10.50 -1.36
N THR A 412 4.13 10.32 -0.94
CA THR A 412 3.38 9.07 -1.15
C THR A 412 3.28 8.76 -2.62
N HIS A 413 3.70 7.56 -2.98
CA HIS A 413 3.77 7.07 -4.35
C HIS A 413 3.04 5.74 -4.48
N GLY A 414 2.30 5.59 -5.59
CA GLY A 414 1.66 4.35 -5.96
C GLY A 414 1.79 4.11 -7.45
N ASP A 415 1.81 2.86 -7.84
CA ASP A 415 1.87 2.43 -9.24
C ASP A 415 0.84 1.33 -9.52
N GLY A 416 0.59 1.07 -10.77
CA GLY A 416 -0.32 0.03 -11.20
C GLY A 416 -0.57 0.01 -12.69
N LYS A 417 -1.56 -0.79 -13.06
CA LYS A 417 -2.01 -0.98 -14.44
C LYS A 417 -3.51 -0.80 -14.54
N VAL A 418 -3.93 -0.29 -15.70
CA VAL A 418 -5.33 -0.18 -16.08
C VAL A 418 -5.50 -0.88 -17.42
N SER A 419 -6.55 -1.69 -17.57
CA SER A 419 -6.93 -2.25 -18.86
C SER A 419 -8.45 -2.27 -18.98
N TYR A 420 -8.96 -2.09 -20.20
CA TYR A 420 -10.38 -2.22 -20.48
C TYR A 420 -10.61 -2.97 -21.78
N VAL A 421 -11.77 -3.60 -21.86
CA VAL A 421 -12.29 -4.24 -23.05
C VAL A 421 -13.77 -3.92 -23.16
N GLY A 422 -14.21 -3.61 -24.38
CA GLY A 422 -15.60 -3.27 -24.61
C GLY A 422 -16.01 -3.43 -26.08
N ALA A 423 -17.25 -3.11 -26.32
CA ALA A 423 -17.86 -3.09 -27.64
C ALA A 423 -18.84 -1.93 -27.74
N GLY A 424 -19.11 -1.51 -28.96
CA GLY A 424 -20.03 -0.40 -29.19
C GLY A 424 -20.49 -0.28 -30.64
N LEU A 425 -21.22 0.80 -30.86
CA LEU A 425 -21.72 1.22 -32.15
C LEU A 425 -21.31 2.65 -32.42
N LEU A 426 -20.95 2.96 -33.65
CA LEU A 426 -20.69 4.31 -34.11
C LEU A 426 -21.57 4.66 -35.30
N ALA A 427 -21.82 5.96 -35.46
CA ALA A 427 -22.51 6.51 -36.59
C ALA A 427 -22.00 7.92 -36.90
N ARG A 428 -21.95 8.26 -38.20
CA ARG A 428 -21.66 9.62 -38.69
C ARG A 428 -22.49 9.90 -39.93
N GLN A 429 -23.24 11.01 -39.89
CA GLN A 429 -23.98 11.56 -41.00
C GLN A 429 -23.22 12.74 -41.58
N ASP A 430 -22.68 12.59 -42.78
CA ASP A 430 -22.08 13.67 -43.56
C ASP A 430 -23.12 14.26 -44.51
N LYS A 431 -23.35 15.58 -44.41
CA LYS A 431 -24.30 16.33 -45.24
C LYS A 431 -23.59 16.97 -46.44
N LYS A 432 -24.29 17.11 -47.56
CA LYS A 432 -23.80 17.82 -48.75
C LYS A 432 -23.34 19.27 -48.48
N SER A 433 -23.85 19.90 -47.43
CA SER A 433 -23.48 21.24 -46.99
C SER A 433 -22.13 21.33 -46.25
N GLY A 434 -21.43 20.22 -46.07
CA GLY A 434 -20.21 20.12 -45.28
C GLY A 434 -20.43 19.97 -43.77
N PHE A 435 -21.67 20.04 -43.30
CA PHE A 435 -21.99 19.71 -41.90
C PHE A 435 -21.97 18.20 -41.68
N TYR A 436 -21.54 17.80 -40.49
CA TYR A 436 -21.67 16.42 -40.05
C TYR A 436 -22.18 16.34 -38.60
N LEU A 437 -22.81 15.21 -38.32
CA LEU A 437 -23.17 14.75 -36.99
C LEU A 437 -22.55 13.40 -36.76
N GLU A 438 -21.94 13.17 -35.61
CA GLU A 438 -21.36 11.88 -35.26
C GLU A 438 -21.68 11.50 -33.82
N GLY A 439 -21.62 10.22 -33.56
CA GLY A 439 -21.79 9.71 -32.21
C GLY A 439 -21.39 8.27 -32.08
N SER A 440 -21.22 7.85 -30.85
CA SER A 440 -20.97 6.46 -30.48
C SER A 440 -21.52 6.16 -29.10
N VAL A 441 -21.87 4.90 -28.90
CA VAL A 441 -22.22 4.33 -27.60
C VAL A 441 -21.39 3.07 -27.39
N ARG A 442 -20.91 2.84 -26.18
CA ARG A 442 -20.06 1.70 -25.88
C ARG A 442 -20.13 1.31 -24.43
N GLY A 443 -19.78 0.07 -24.13
CA GLY A 443 -19.72 -0.44 -22.79
C GLY A 443 -18.82 -1.65 -22.69
N GLY A 444 -18.36 -1.93 -21.50
CA GLY A 444 -17.44 -3.02 -21.24
C GLY A 444 -17.03 -3.14 -19.78
N ARG A 445 -15.88 -3.71 -19.55
CA ARG A 445 -15.27 -3.82 -18.22
C ARG A 445 -13.89 -3.20 -18.20
N ILE A 446 -13.60 -2.55 -17.09
CA ILE A 446 -12.30 -2.00 -16.77
C ILE A 446 -11.72 -2.70 -15.55
N LYS A 447 -10.44 -3.05 -15.62
CA LYS A 447 -9.66 -3.65 -14.54
C LYS A 447 -8.52 -2.73 -14.19
N SER A 448 -8.29 -2.55 -12.90
CA SER A 448 -7.21 -1.72 -12.39
C SER A 448 -6.57 -2.37 -11.19
N ASP A 449 -5.28 -2.20 -11.02
CA ASP A 449 -4.56 -2.58 -9.81
C ASP A 449 -3.80 -1.36 -9.24
N TYR A 450 -3.48 -1.45 -7.98
CA TYR A 450 -2.71 -0.47 -7.23
C TYR A 450 -1.70 -1.17 -6.35
N ALA A 451 -0.48 -0.66 -6.32
CA ALA A 451 0.55 -0.99 -5.34
C ALA A 451 1.28 0.28 -4.90
N GLY A 452 1.57 0.41 -3.63
CA GLY A 452 2.27 1.59 -3.11
C GLY A 452 2.57 1.47 -1.62
N ILE A 453 3.21 2.50 -1.07
CA ILE A 453 3.47 2.61 0.36
C ILE A 453 2.58 3.72 0.91
N VAL A 454 1.59 3.34 1.72
CA VAL A 454 0.66 4.23 2.39
C VAL A 454 0.88 4.12 3.89
N ALA A 455 1.04 5.24 4.58
CA ALA A 455 1.33 5.25 6.02
C ALA A 455 2.49 4.31 6.41
N LYS A 456 3.56 4.30 5.62
CA LYS A 456 4.77 3.45 5.78
C LYS A 456 4.51 1.94 5.65
N LYS A 457 3.36 1.52 5.12
CA LYS A 457 3.02 0.10 4.90
C LYS A 457 2.81 -0.17 3.41
N ALA A 458 3.36 -1.27 2.92
CA ALA A 458 3.07 -1.76 1.57
C ALA A 458 1.59 -2.10 1.47
N THR A 459 0.91 -1.51 0.50
CA THR A 459 -0.53 -1.60 0.32
C THR A 459 -0.84 -1.87 -1.14
N SER A 460 -1.73 -2.81 -1.40
CA SER A 460 -2.16 -3.17 -2.75
C SER A 460 -3.61 -3.59 -2.79
N TYR A 461 -4.24 -3.47 -3.96
CA TYR A 461 -5.57 -4.00 -4.25
C TYR A 461 -5.81 -4.12 -5.75
N ASP A 462 -6.81 -4.91 -6.13
CA ASP A 462 -7.31 -5.08 -7.49
C ASP A 462 -8.79 -4.75 -7.54
N ILE A 463 -9.25 -4.12 -8.62
CA ILE A 463 -10.67 -3.85 -8.88
C ILE A 463 -11.04 -4.17 -10.32
N SER A 464 -12.30 -4.57 -10.51
CA SER A 464 -12.90 -4.79 -11.83
C SER A 464 -14.35 -4.35 -11.80
N ASN A 465 -14.69 -3.40 -12.65
CA ASN A 465 -16.03 -2.82 -12.70
C ASN A 465 -16.49 -2.55 -14.13
N PRO A 466 -17.80 -2.52 -14.40
CA PRO A 466 -18.34 -2.15 -15.69
C PRO A 466 -18.18 -0.64 -15.94
N TYR A 467 -18.13 -0.30 -17.22
CA TYR A 467 -18.22 1.09 -17.68
C TYR A 467 -19.16 1.18 -18.87
N TYR A 468 -19.68 2.37 -19.12
CA TYR A 468 -20.29 2.77 -20.37
C TYR A 468 -19.89 4.19 -20.76
N ALA A 469 -19.93 4.48 -22.03
CA ALA A 469 -19.55 5.80 -22.52
C ALA A 469 -20.34 6.17 -23.78
N ILE A 470 -20.51 7.50 -23.96
CA ILE A 470 -21.22 8.10 -25.07
C ILE A 470 -20.37 9.23 -25.63
N HIS A 471 -20.29 9.32 -26.93
CA HIS A 471 -19.69 10.44 -27.64
C HIS A 471 -20.71 11.03 -28.60
N LEU A 472 -20.77 12.34 -28.66
CA LEU A 472 -21.56 13.13 -29.62
C LEU A 472 -20.68 14.21 -30.22
N GLY A 473 -20.78 14.41 -31.53
CA GLY A 473 -20.02 15.44 -32.21
C GLY A 473 -20.83 16.14 -33.30
N ILE A 474 -20.55 17.40 -33.50
CA ILE A 474 -21.03 18.20 -34.62
C ILE A 474 -19.86 18.98 -35.20
N GLY A 475 -19.80 19.08 -36.52
CA GLY A 475 -18.77 19.88 -37.17
C GLY A 475 -19.16 20.34 -38.55
N LYS A 476 -18.30 21.18 -39.09
CA LYS A 476 -18.44 21.68 -40.44
C LYS A 476 -17.09 21.75 -41.14
N GLU A 477 -16.95 21.06 -42.26
CA GLU A 477 -15.82 21.22 -43.15
C GLU A 477 -16.16 22.24 -44.24
N ARG A 478 -15.26 23.19 -44.46
CA ARG A 478 -15.36 24.23 -45.50
C ARG A 478 -14.16 24.11 -46.41
N THR A 479 -14.41 24.02 -47.69
CA THR A 479 -13.38 24.16 -48.71
C THR A 479 -12.96 25.61 -48.82
N LEU A 480 -11.68 25.93 -48.70
CA LEU A 480 -11.11 27.28 -48.78
C LEU A 480 -10.58 27.59 -50.19
N ARG A 481 -9.80 26.68 -50.75
CA ARG A 481 -9.23 26.74 -52.12
C ARG A 481 -9.25 25.30 -52.66
N ALA A 482 -8.88 25.14 -53.95
CA ALA A 482 -8.76 23.81 -54.51
C ALA A 482 -7.76 22.95 -53.68
N GLY A 483 -8.28 21.95 -52.99
CA GLY A 483 -7.54 21.03 -52.13
C GLY A 483 -7.38 21.40 -50.67
N ASP A 484 -7.66 22.63 -50.25
CA ASP A 484 -7.56 23.05 -48.84
C ASP A 484 -8.92 23.06 -48.18
N SER A 485 -8.96 22.67 -46.92
CA SER A 485 -10.19 22.74 -46.09
C SER A 485 -9.93 23.16 -44.65
N LEU A 486 -10.97 23.76 -44.05
CA LEU A 486 -11.01 24.08 -42.64
C LEU A 486 -12.20 23.36 -42.02
N GLU A 487 -11.91 22.48 -41.08
CA GLU A 487 -12.90 21.84 -40.22
C GLU A 487 -13.00 22.59 -38.89
N THR A 488 -14.21 22.86 -38.43
CA THR A 488 -14.49 23.31 -37.08
C THR A 488 -15.45 22.34 -36.42
N TYR A 489 -15.21 21.98 -35.17
CA TYR A 489 -15.99 20.96 -34.51
C TYR A 489 -16.21 21.23 -33.03
N LEU A 490 -17.30 20.67 -32.50
CA LEU A 490 -17.62 20.54 -31.10
C LEU A 490 -17.91 19.08 -30.80
N LYS A 491 -17.20 18.50 -29.85
CA LYS A 491 -17.38 17.12 -29.42
C LYS A 491 -17.65 17.06 -27.92
N TYR A 492 -18.62 16.28 -27.52
CA TYR A 492 -18.96 15.99 -26.15
C TYR A 492 -18.71 14.52 -25.85
N PHE A 493 -18.07 14.26 -24.73
CA PHE A 493 -17.73 12.92 -24.25
C PHE A 493 -18.29 12.72 -22.85
N TYR A 494 -19.04 11.66 -22.67
CA TYR A 494 -19.50 11.19 -21.38
C TYR A 494 -18.99 9.77 -21.11
N SER A 495 -18.46 9.53 -19.94
CA SER A 495 -18.18 8.18 -19.46
C SER A 495 -18.60 7.99 -18.01
N HIS A 496 -19.08 6.79 -17.73
CA HIS A 496 -19.44 6.33 -16.40
C HIS A 496 -18.66 5.07 -16.07
N GLN A 497 -17.96 5.09 -14.98
CA GLN A 497 -17.28 3.97 -14.37
C GLN A 497 -18.02 3.61 -13.08
N SER A 498 -18.62 2.41 -13.01
CA SER A 498 -19.43 2.00 -11.85
C SER A 498 -18.61 1.93 -10.58
N GLY A 499 -19.29 2.12 -9.45
CA GLY A 499 -18.71 1.90 -8.13
C GLY A 499 -18.30 0.44 -7.92
N THR A 500 -17.39 0.22 -7.00
CA THR A 500 -16.89 -1.11 -6.64
C THR A 500 -16.26 -1.08 -5.26
N SER A 501 -16.14 -2.24 -4.63
CA SER A 501 -15.45 -2.38 -3.35
C SER A 501 -14.16 -3.16 -3.53
N ALA A 502 -13.17 -2.88 -2.70
CA ALA A 502 -11.93 -3.64 -2.65
C ALA A 502 -11.45 -3.80 -1.21
N LYS A 503 -10.87 -4.95 -0.93
CA LYS A 503 -10.13 -5.19 0.30
C LYS A 503 -8.64 -4.91 0.05
N LEU A 504 -8.07 -4.01 0.83
CA LEU A 504 -6.63 -3.73 0.77
C LEU A 504 -5.83 -4.92 1.34
N SER A 505 -4.61 -5.10 0.87
CA SER A 505 -3.67 -6.09 1.42
C SER A 505 -3.39 -5.88 2.92
N THR A 506 -3.64 -4.69 3.44
CA THR A 506 -3.52 -4.32 4.85
C THR A 506 -4.78 -4.61 5.68
N GLY A 507 -5.87 -5.08 5.03
CA GLY A 507 -7.09 -5.57 5.67
C GLY A 507 -8.29 -4.63 5.62
N GLU A 508 -8.14 -3.38 5.21
CA GLU A 508 -9.23 -2.40 5.10
C GLU A 508 -10.15 -2.70 3.91
N ASP A 509 -11.45 -2.59 4.11
CA ASP A 509 -12.47 -2.66 3.06
C ASP A 509 -12.86 -1.25 2.63
N TYR A 510 -12.57 -0.91 1.37
CA TYR A 510 -12.89 0.38 0.75
C TYR A 510 -14.04 0.27 -0.23
N ASP A 511 -14.95 1.22 -0.17
CA ASP A 511 -16.02 1.39 -1.14
C ASP A 511 -15.66 2.57 -2.06
N PHE A 512 -15.42 2.26 -3.34
CA PHE A 512 -15.13 3.26 -4.36
C PHE A 512 -16.41 3.67 -5.06
N ASP A 513 -16.70 4.97 -5.05
CA ASP A 513 -17.87 5.53 -5.72
C ASP A 513 -17.74 5.41 -7.24
N ALA A 514 -18.88 5.52 -7.92
CA ALA A 514 -18.90 5.68 -9.37
C ALA A 514 -18.17 6.96 -9.78
N VAL A 515 -17.51 6.93 -10.94
CA VAL A 515 -16.84 8.10 -11.51
C VAL A 515 -17.53 8.47 -12.81
N ASN A 516 -17.98 9.72 -12.90
CA ASN A 516 -18.51 10.32 -14.13
C ASN A 516 -17.49 11.29 -14.72
N SER A 517 -17.36 11.29 -16.03
CA SER A 517 -16.56 12.27 -16.77
C SER A 517 -17.41 12.92 -17.83
N HIS A 518 -17.38 14.23 -17.88
CA HIS A 518 -18.09 15.08 -18.85
C HIS A 518 -17.10 16.01 -19.51
N ARG A 519 -16.65 15.72 -20.73
CA ARG A 519 -15.68 16.53 -21.45
C ARG A 519 -16.32 17.19 -22.65
N LEU A 520 -16.00 18.46 -22.86
CA LEU A 520 -16.36 19.21 -24.03
C LEU A 520 -15.09 19.67 -24.76
N ARG A 521 -14.98 19.33 -26.05
CA ARG A 521 -13.85 19.71 -26.89
C ARG A 521 -14.35 20.60 -28.04
N LEU A 522 -13.79 21.79 -28.16
CA LEU A 522 -13.96 22.71 -29.28
C LEU A 522 -12.65 22.79 -30.04
N GLY A 523 -12.69 22.53 -31.35
CA GLY A 523 -11.47 22.52 -32.14
C GLY A 523 -11.65 23.00 -33.57
N ALA A 524 -10.50 23.28 -34.18
CA ALA A 524 -10.39 23.61 -35.59
C ALA A 524 -9.19 22.84 -36.19
N ARG A 525 -9.36 22.37 -37.42
CA ARG A 525 -8.34 21.61 -38.17
C ARG A 525 -8.26 22.15 -39.57
N TYR A 526 -7.08 22.59 -39.97
CA TYR A 526 -6.76 22.94 -41.33
C TYR A 526 -6.11 21.75 -42.04
N ALA A 527 -6.59 21.44 -43.25
CA ALA A 527 -6.04 20.37 -44.06
C ALA A 527 -5.62 20.88 -45.47
N HIS A 528 -4.44 20.49 -45.88
CA HIS A 528 -3.86 20.81 -47.18
C HIS A 528 -3.78 19.55 -48.03
N ASP A 529 -4.39 19.58 -49.23
CA ASP A 529 -4.38 18.46 -50.18
C ASP A 529 -3.06 18.46 -50.98
N MET A 530 -2.34 17.36 -50.89
CA MET A 530 -1.10 17.13 -51.62
C MET A 530 -1.31 16.28 -52.89
N GLY A 531 -2.53 16.27 -53.41
CA GLY A 531 -2.93 15.52 -54.60
C GLY A 531 -2.95 14.01 -54.36
N GLU A 532 -2.30 13.24 -55.26
CA GLU A 532 -2.25 11.78 -55.13
C GLU A 532 -1.44 11.30 -53.91
N ASN A 533 -0.65 12.18 -53.29
CA ASN A 533 0.20 11.87 -52.16
C ASN A 533 -0.52 11.93 -50.79
N GLY A 534 -1.77 12.42 -50.77
CA GLY A 534 -2.56 12.49 -49.53
C GLY A 534 -2.79 13.90 -49.03
N ARG A 535 -3.20 14.02 -47.76
CA ARG A 535 -3.52 15.29 -47.09
C ARG A 535 -2.72 15.44 -45.81
N PHE A 536 -2.05 16.57 -45.67
CA PHE A 536 -1.50 16.99 -44.37
C PHE A 536 -2.53 17.83 -43.63
N TYR A 537 -2.61 17.69 -42.30
CA TYR A 537 -3.45 18.53 -41.49
C TYR A 537 -2.77 18.97 -40.18
N ALA A 538 -3.19 20.13 -39.70
CA ALA A 538 -2.82 20.68 -38.40
C ALA A 538 -4.07 21.19 -37.68
N GLY A 539 -4.15 20.99 -36.38
CA GLY A 539 -5.31 21.37 -35.61
C GLY A 539 -4.96 21.91 -34.23
N LEU A 540 -5.89 22.69 -33.70
CA LEU A 540 -5.87 23.23 -32.35
C LEU A 540 -7.23 22.95 -31.71
N ALA A 541 -7.23 22.52 -30.45
CA ALA A 541 -8.45 22.32 -29.70
C ALA A 541 -8.29 22.76 -28.24
N TRP A 542 -9.39 23.18 -27.69
CA TRP A 542 -9.59 23.41 -26.27
C TRP A 542 -10.53 22.34 -25.73
N GLU A 543 -10.19 21.77 -24.59
CA GLU A 543 -11.00 20.76 -23.89
C GLU A 543 -11.23 21.16 -22.44
N TYR A 544 -12.42 20.92 -21.93
CA TYR A 544 -12.76 21.12 -20.53
C TYR A 544 -13.43 19.88 -19.96
N GLU A 545 -12.90 19.38 -18.84
CA GLU A 545 -13.53 18.34 -18.01
C GLU A 545 -14.33 19.00 -16.90
N PHE A 546 -15.63 18.71 -16.85
CA PHE A 546 -16.55 19.32 -15.88
C PHE A 546 -16.62 18.56 -14.56
N GLU A 547 -16.26 17.28 -14.56
CA GLU A 547 -16.36 16.39 -13.41
C GLU A 547 -15.07 15.55 -13.27
N GLY A 548 -15.13 14.23 -13.38
CA GLY A 548 -13.96 13.34 -13.29
C GLY A 548 -13.36 13.26 -11.88
N GLU A 549 -14.17 13.47 -10.85
CA GLU A 549 -13.77 13.33 -9.45
C GLU A 549 -13.99 11.91 -8.98
N ALA A 550 -12.95 11.31 -8.38
CA ALA A 550 -13.03 10.00 -7.78
C ALA A 550 -13.08 10.09 -6.26
N ARG A 551 -13.94 9.30 -5.64
CA ARG A 551 -14.14 9.24 -4.18
C ARG A 551 -14.13 7.80 -3.72
N ALA A 552 -13.70 7.62 -2.48
CA ALA A 552 -13.86 6.36 -1.78
C ALA A 552 -14.29 6.60 -0.34
N ALA A 553 -14.96 5.63 0.24
CA ALA A 553 -15.37 5.65 1.62
C ALA A 553 -14.69 4.49 2.38
N TYR A 554 -14.27 4.76 3.59
CA TYR A 554 -13.81 3.78 4.56
C TYR A 554 -14.49 4.06 5.91
N GLN A 555 -15.27 3.08 6.38
CA GLN A 555 -16.01 3.15 7.64
C GLN A 555 -16.80 4.46 7.84
N GLY A 556 -17.51 4.91 6.80
CA GLY A 556 -18.35 6.09 6.84
C GLY A 556 -17.61 7.43 6.71
N MET A 557 -16.32 7.41 6.42
CA MET A 557 -15.50 8.60 6.14
C MET A 557 -15.09 8.62 4.67
N THR A 558 -15.12 9.79 4.06
CA THR A 558 -14.74 9.97 2.65
C THR A 558 -13.27 10.37 2.55
N THR A 559 -12.53 9.74 1.63
CA THR A 559 -11.14 10.06 1.33
C THR A 559 -11.01 11.44 0.68
N PRO A 560 -9.82 12.09 0.75
CA PRO A 560 -9.50 13.18 -0.15
C PRO A 560 -9.65 12.71 -1.60
N SER A 561 -10.24 13.56 -2.46
CA SER A 561 -10.69 13.19 -3.80
C SER A 561 -9.77 13.75 -4.87
N PRO A 562 -9.09 12.90 -5.68
CA PRO A 562 -8.45 13.35 -6.90
C PRO A 562 -9.51 13.73 -7.96
N SER A 563 -9.22 14.75 -8.77
CA SER A 563 -10.15 15.27 -9.76
C SER A 563 -9.48 15.60 -11.08
N LEU A 564 -10.11 15.19 -12.18
CA LEU A 564 -9.71 15.53 -13.55
C LEU A 564 -10.27 16.88 -14.02
N LYS A 565 -11.16 17.51 -13.24
CA LYS A 565 -11.82 18.76 -13.61
C LYS A 565 -10.83 19.85 -13.97
N GLY A 566 -11.01 20.44 -15.15
CA GLY A 566 -10.19 21.56 -15.59
C GLY A 566 -9.98 21.63 -17.10
N THR A 567 -9.15 22.59 -17.49
CA THR A 567 -8.87 22.95 -18.89
C THR A 567 -7.62 22.26 -19.41
N SER A 568 -7.67 21.83 -20.68
CA SER A 568 -6.51 21.41 -21.44
C SER A 568 -6.56 21.98 -22.85
N THR A 569 -5.40 22.18 -23.45
CA THR A 569 -5.25 22.60 -24.85
C THR A 569 -4.51 21.52 -25.61
N MET A 570 -4.92 21.26 -26.84
CA MET A 570 -4.33 20.27 -27.74
C MET A 570 -3.85 20.93 -29.02
N LEU A 571 -2.64 20.62 -29.41
CA LEU A 571 -2.11 20.87 -30.76
C LEU A 571 -1.92 19.53 -31.46
N GLU A 572 -2.38 19.39 -32.69
CA GLU A 572 -2.23 18.17 -33.46
C GLU A 572 -1.63 18.41 -34.83
N LEU A 573 -0.90 17.43 -35.33
CA LEU A 573 -0.37 17.32 -36.65
C LEU A 573 -0.68 15.92 -37.20
N GLY A 574 -1.09 15.82 -38.46
CA GLY A 574 -1.37 14.51 -39.02
C GLY A 574 -1.22 14.48 -40.55
N TYR A 575 -1.18 13.28 -41.02
CA TYR A 575 -1.07 12.98 -42.46
C TYR A 575 -2.00 11.83 -42.81
N ARG A 576 -2.86 12.05 -43.80
CA ARG A 576 -3.78 11.04 -44.31
C ARG A 576 -3.33 10.63 -45.71
N PHE A 577 -2.99 9.37 -45.84
CA PHE A 577 -2.65 8.74 -47.09
C PHE A 577 -3.82 7.88 -47.59
N ALA A 578 -4.46 8.29 -48.67
CA ALA A 578 -5.62 7.60 -49.27
C ALA A 578 -5.53 7.66 -50.83
N PRO A 579 -4.61 6.92 -51.48
CA PRO A 579 -4.43 6.98 -52.92
C PRO A 579 -5.67 6.51 -53.65
N LYS A 580 -5.99 7.16 -54.76
CA LYS A 580 -7.06 6.71 -55.66
C LYS A 580 -6.74 5.28 -56.15
N ASN A 581 -7.73 4.40 -56.12
CA ASN A 581 -7.63 2.98 -56.47
C ASN A 581 -6.80 2.11 -55.49
N SER A 582 -6.39 2.60 -54.33
CA SER A 582 -5.79 1.78 -53.31
C SER A 582 -6.87 1.12 -52.42
N ARG A 583 -6.65 -0.16 -52.08
CA ARG A 583 -7.47 -0.88 -51.10
C ARG A 583 -7.10 -0.54 -49.66
N ILE A 584 -6.02 0.22 -49.44
CA ILE A 584 -5.50 0.57 -48.14
C ILE A 584 -5.41 2.09 -48.03
N SER A 585 -5.91 2.66 -46.94
CA SER A 585 -5.58 4.02 -46.51
C SER A 585 -5.09 4.04 -45.07
N CYS A 586 -4.31 5.05 -44.76
CA CYS A 586 -3.70 5.23 -43.46
C CYS A 586 -3.83 6.70 -43.03
N ASP A 587 -4.15 6.92 -41.78
CA ASP A 587 -4.15 8.24 -41.12
C ASP A 587 -3.20 8.18 -39.93
N ILE A 588 -2.19 9.02 -39.89
CA ILE A 588 -1.22 9.12 -38.80
C ILE A 588 -1.38 10.48 -38.17
N ASN A 589 -1.50 10.51 -36.82
CA ASN A 589 -1.68 11.73 -36.05
C ASN A 589 -0.73 11.72 -34.85
N VAL A 590 -0.21 12.90 -34.52
CA VAL A 590 0.52 13.18 -33.28
C VAL A 590 -0.09 14.41 -32.64
N SER A 591 -0.34 14.39 -31.35
CA SER A 591 -0.87 15.52 -30.59
C SER A 591 -0.04 15.77 -29.34
N GLY A 592 0.14 17.06 -29.05
CA GLY A 592 0.71 17.56 -27.79
C GLY A 592 -0.38 18.21 -26.95
N TRP A 593 -0.32 17.99 -25.65
CA TRP A 593 -1.31 18.46 -24.68
C TRP A 593 -0.66 19.31 -23.61
N GLN A 594 -1.36 20.34 -23.16
CA GLN A 594 -0.95 21.21 -22.07
C GLN A 594 -2.16 21.61 -21.22
N GLY A 595 -1.94 21.72 -19.91
CA GLY A 595 -2.97 22.11 -18.93
C GLY A 595 -3.24 21.02 -17.91
N LYS A 596 -4.50 20.68 -17.70
CA LYS A 596 -4.92 19.61 -16.78
C LYS A 596 -4.35 18.24 -17.21
N ARG A 597 -4.25 18.04 -18.50
CA ARG A 597 -3.53 16.96 -19.17
C ARG A 597 -2.30 17.53 -19.87
N GLU A 598 -1.17 16.93 -19.71
CA GLU A 598 0.11 17.34 -20.25
C GLU A 598 0.86 16.15 -20.84
N GLY A 599 1.39 16.27 -22.04
CA GLY A 599 2.14 15.21 -22.68
C GLY A 599 1.83 15.03 -24.15
N PHE A 600 2.04 13.81 -24.65
CA PHE A 600 1.92 13.49 -26.06
C PHE A 600 1.05 12.26 -26.27
N ALA A 601 0.30 12.27 -27.38
CA ALA A 601 -0.41 11.11 -27.88
C ALA A 601 -0.19 10.99 -29.39
N GLY A 602 -0.23 9.76 -29.91
CA GLY A 602 -0.16 9.47 -31.33
C GLY A 602 -1.18 8.42 -31.71
N SER A 603 -1.65 8.44 -32.93
CA SER A 603 -2.58 7.43 -33.45
C SER A 603 -2.31 7.08 -34.91
N ILE A 604 -2.72 5.87 -35.26
CA ILE A 604 -2.75 5.36 -36.63
C ILE A 604 -4.13 4.77 -36.86
N GLY A 605 -4.82 5.28 -37.90
CA GLY A 605 -6.03 4.69 -38.41
C GLY A 605 -5.74 3.97 -39.74
N ILE A 606 -6.27 2.77 -39.91
CA ILE A 606 -6.11 1.97 -41.11
C ILE A 606 -7.47 1.44 -41.53
N HIS A 607 -7.74 1.50 -42.83
CA HIS A 607 -8.83 0.72 -43.42
C HIS A 607 -8.30 -0.18 -44.51
N TRP A 608 -9.00 -1.28 -44.74
CA TRP A 608 -8.68 -2.27 -45.71
C TRP A 608 -9.95 -2.71 -46.45
N ALA A 609 -10.04 -2.40 -47.73
CA ALA A 609 -11.12 -2.86 -48.60
C ALA A 609 -10.74 -4.21 -49.24
N PHE A 610 -11.59 -5.19 -49.10
CA PHE A 610 -11.45 -6.51 -49.71
C PHE A 610 -11.93 -6.52 -51.16
#